data_a2de9f93cd13ff37027e548b2905f0a5
#
_entry.id   a2de9f93cd13ff37027e548b2905f0a5
#
_cell.length_a   1.000
_cell.length_b   1.000
_cell.length_c   1.000
_cell.angle_alpha   90.00
_cell.angle_beta   90.00
_cell.angle_gamma   90.00
#
_symmetry.space_group_name_H-M   'P 1'
#
loop_
_entity.id
_entity.type
_entity.pdbx_description
1 polymer ?
#
loop_
_entity_poly.entity_id
_entity_poly.type
_entity_poly.pdbx_seq_one_letter_code
_entity_poly.pdbx_strand_id
1 'polypeptide(L)'
;MMAIALATAVSTEAQTTRKMDINELFKLISENNKSMKASRTTLAAAQEGVKAAKSNRLPDVNAQLSASYIGNALMMDRDLSDWQNLPSPHFGNQFVVDAQQTIYAGGAIDAGIKMAELGVEQAALGMALNEQNQRFVALSQYLDLQKIAHRQQVLESNIALTQKLIDNIREKHEQGVALKNDITRYELQLETLRLNLVKLQNKRSILNHQLCNTLGLNDKVMIEPTDDAATTLFNKEGEAHWQEAATAVNPQLQMAGISEQMAHQQVKLAKSELLPKVAIVAQNNFNGPITFELPPVDKNLNIWYVGVGVKYSLSSLFKSNKKLSQARLQHQAATQQKAVAAEQLSNQVQAAYTNYLQSYIELETQQKSVQLAQENYEVVNDRYLNQLALITDMIDASNMKLDAELSEADARINIAYAYYKMKFIAGNL
;
A
#
# COMPACT_ATOMS: atom_id res chain seq x y z
N MET A 1 -17.71 -4.01 61.54
CA MET A 1 -16.92 -4.28 60.31
C MET A 1 -17.92 -4.60 59.20
N MET A 2 -18.12 -3.65 58.33
CA MET A 2 -19.11 -3.75 57.24
C MET A 2 -18.30 -4.00 55.94
N ALA A 3 -18.36 -5.22 55.41
CA ALA A 3 -17.68 -5.56 54.18
C ALA A 3 -18.51 -5.09 52.98
N ILE A 4 -17.99 -4.10 52.25
CA ILE A 4 -18.58 -3.62 50.99
C ILE A 4 -18.07 -4.56 49.91
N ALA A 5 -18.93 -5.44 49.40
CA ALA A 5 -18.67 -6.22 48.19
C ALA A 5 -18.83 -5.33 46.97
N LEU A 6 -17.71 -4.97 46.34
CA LEU A 6 -17.69 -4.31 45.02
C LEU A 6 -18.02 -5.38 43.97
N ALA A 7 -19.26 -5.47 43.54
CA ALA A 7 -19.64 -6.24 42.36
C ALA A 7 -19.20 -5.44 41.12
N THR A 8 -18.07 -5.80 40.53
CA THR A 8 -17.69 -5.37 39.19
C THR A 8 -18.62 -6.07 38.20
N ALA A 9 -19.65 -5.36 37.77
CA ALA A 9 -20.44 -5.78 36.61
C ALA A 9 -19.53 -5.70 35.37
N VAL A 10 -18.96 -6.86 34.96
CA VAL A 10 -18.39 -7.02 33.63
C VAL A 10 -19.57 -6.98 32.67
N SER A 11 -19.83 -5.82 32.09
CA SER A 11 -20.77 -5.68 30.99
C SER A 11 -20.20 -6.49 29.81
N THR A 12 -20.70 -7.69 29.59
CA THR A 12 -20.58 -8.42 28.33
C THR A 12 -21.36 -7.62 27.29
N GLU A 13 -20.72 -6.63 26.66
CA GLU A 13 -21.29 -5.96 25.51
C GLU A 13 -21.46 -7.02 24.41
N ALA A 14 -22.71 -7.29 24.04
CA ALA A 14 -23.07 -8.25 23.02
C ALA A 14 -22.38 -7.90 21.70
N GLN A 15 -21.72 -8.87 21.08
CA GLN A 15 -21.22 -8.76 19.70
C GLN A 15 -22.40 -8.43 18.78
N THR A 16 -22.30 -7.30 18.06
CA THR A 16 -23.34 -6.91 17.10
C THR A 16 -23.01 -7.54 15.74
N THR A 17 -23.89 -8.40 15.25
CA THR A 17 -23.77 -8.94 13.89
C THR A 17 -24.15 -7.86 12.88
N ARG A 18 -23.30 -7.65 11.88
CA ARG A 18 -23.53 -6.70 10.78
C ARG A 18 -23.51 -7.46 9.46
N LYS A 19 -24.65 -7.48 8.79
CA LYS A 19 -24.74 -7.95 7.41
C LYS A 19 -24.11 -6.91 6.48
N MET A 20 -23.32 -7.36 5.53
CA MET A 20 -22.54 -6.48 4.65
C MET A 20 -22.40 -7.08 3.26
N ASP A 21 -22.59 -6.25 2.23
CA ASP A 21 -22.30 -6.58 0.83
C ASP A 21 -20.95 -6.02 0.36
N ILE A 22 -20.51 -6.40 -0.85
CA ILE A 22 -19.24 -5.95 -1.43
C ILE A 22 -19.24 -4.44 -1.69
N ASN A 23 -20.38 -3.83 -2.03
CA ASN A 23 -20.45 -2.39 -2.30
C ASN A 23 -20.25 -1.59 -1.00
N GLU A 24 -20.91 -2.02 0.09
CA GLU A 24 -20.72 -1.43 1.41
C GLU A 24 -19.29 -1.61 1.90
N LEU A 25 -18.68 -2.78 1.67
CA LEU A 25 -17.28 -3.07 1.95
C LEU A 25 -16.36 -2.02 1.30
N PHE A 26 -16.52 -1.78 -0.01
CA PHE A 26 -15.67 -0.82 -0.75
C PHE A 26 -15.90 0.62 -0.30
N LYS A 27 -17.15 0.99 0.02
CA LYS A 27 -17.48 2.31 0.57
C LYS A 27 -16.76 2.56 1.90
N LEU A 28 -16.82 1.60 2.84
CA LEU A 28 -16.16 1.73 4.14
C LEU A 28 -14.63 1.84 4.01
N ILE A 29 -14.02 1.15 3.06
CA ILE A 29 -12.58 1.28 2.78
C ILE A 29 -12.27 2.71 2.36
N SER A 30 -13.00 3.24 1.40
CA SER A 30 -12.75 4.60 0.90
C SER A 30 -12.96 5.66 1.98
N GLU A 31 -13.89 5.47 2.93
CA GLU A 31 -14.20 6.44 3.97
C GLU A 31 -13.30 6.32 5.22
N ASN A 32 -13.10 5.10 5.72
CA ASN A 32 -12.59 4.87 7.08
C ASN A 32 -11.16 4.32 7.13
N ASN A 33 -10.68 3.66 6.06
CA ASN A 33 -9.40 2.98 6.08
C ASN A 33 -8.24 3.95 6.38
N LYS A 34 -7.39 3.59 7.34
CA LYS A 34 -6.27 4.43 7.80
C LYS A 34 -5.21 4.63 6.71
N SER A 35 -4.98 3.62 5.87
CA SER A 35 -4.04 3.72 4.74
C SER A 35 -4.54 4.68 3.67
N MET A 36 -5.87 4.71 3.42
CA MET A 36 -6.49 5.69 2.52
C MET A 36 -6.36 7.13 3.05
N LYS A 37 -6.55 7.33 4.36
CA LYS A 37 -6.34 8.65 4.99
C LYS A 37 -4.88 9.12 4.83
N ALA A 38 -3.91 8.22 5.03
CA ALA A 38 -2.49 8.52 4.81
C ALA A 38 -2.20 8.90 3.35
N SER A 39 -2.73 8.15 2.37
CA SER A 39 -2.55 8.45 0.94
C SER A 39 -3.14 9.80 0.53
N ARG A 40 -4.31 10.18 1.09
CA ARG A 40 -4.89 11.53 0.88
C ARG A 40 -3.99 12.64 1.41
N THR A 41 -3.40 12.44 2.59
CA THR A 41 -2.44 13.40 3.16
C THR A 41 -1.18 13.49 2.30
N THR A 42 -0.68 12.38 1.76
CA THR A 42 0.47 12.36 0.83
C THR A 42 0.14 13.13 -0.46
N LEU A 43 -1.06 12.96 -1.02
CA LEU A 43 -1.50 13.72 -2.19
C LEU A 43 -1.60 15.21 -1.88
N ALA A 44 -2.19 15.60 -0.74
CA ALA A 44 -2.26 16.99 -0.31
C ALA A 44 -0.86 17.62 -0.13
N ALA A 45 0.08 16.88 0.46
CA ALA A 45 1.47 17.30 0.60
C ALA A 45 2.16 17.53 -0.77
N ALA A 46 1.90 16.66 -1.75
CA ALA A 46 2.41 16.83 -3.11
C ALA A 46 1.83 18.09 -3.78
N GLN A 47 0.53 18.37 -3.56
CA GLN A 47 -0.12 19.59 -4.06
C GLN A 47 0.50 20.87 -3.47
N GLU A 48 0.80 20.88 -2.17
CA GLU A 48 1.55 21.98 -1.54
C GLU A 48 2.98 22.07 -2.10
N GLY A 49 3.60 20.93 -2.44
CA GLY A 49 4.89 20.88 -3.11
C GLY A 49 4.92 21.62 -4.44
N VAL A 50 3.83 21.60 -5.21
CA VAL A 50 3.71 22.41 -6.45
C VAL A 50 3.67 23.89 -6.13
N LYS A 51 2.95 24.31 -5.07
CA LYS A 51 2.91 25.72 -4.66
C LYS A 51 4.31 26.18 -4.22
N ALA A 52 5.00 25.34 -3.45
CA ALA A 52 6.38 25.58 -3.05
C ALA A 52 7.33 25.67 -4.27
N ALA A 53 7.18 24.78 -5.27
CA ALA A 53 7.98 24.87 -6.49
C ALA A 53 7.68 26.15 -7.29
N LYS A 54 6.43 26.60 -7.34
CA LYS A 54 6.03 27.85 -7.99
C LYS A 54 6.54 29.09 -7.26
N SER A 55 6.74 29.04 -5.94
CA SER A 55 7.32 30.16 -5.18
C SER A 55 8.77 30.48 -5.58
N ASN A 56 9.50 29.54 -6.21
CA ASN A 56 10.83 29.80 -6.78
C ASN A 56 10.81 30.84 -7.92
N ARG A 57 9.63 31.27 -8.36
CA ARG A 57 9.46 32.41 -9.28
C ARG A 57 9.36 33.75 -8.55
N LEU A 58 9.23 33.75 -7.24
CA LEU A 58 9.18 34.97 -6.43
C LEU A 58 10.59 35.45 -6.09
N PRO A 59 10.78 36.73 -5.74
CA PRO A 59 12.06 37.22 -5.29
C PRO A 59 12.46 36.61 -3.95
N ASP A 60 13.72 36.25 -3.82
CA ASP A 60 14.35 35.93 -2.54
C ASP A 60 14.75 37.22 -1.86
N VAL A 61 14.29 37.49 -0.65
CA VAL A 61 14.61 38.67 0.15
C VAL A 61 15.21 38.23 1.47
N ASN A 62 16.42 38.65 1.74
CA ASN A 62 17.12 38.34 3.00
C ASN A 62 17.46 39.63 3.73
N ALA A 63 17.44 39.57 5.06
CA ALA A 63 17.91 40.62 5.95
C ALA A 63 18.93 40.03 6.93
N GLN A 64 20.07 40.65 7.04
CA GLN A 64 21.15 40.23 7.94
C GLN A 64 21.55 41.40 8.84
N LEU A 65 21.62 41.16 10.13
CA LEU A 65 22.14 42.08 11.15
C LEU A 65 23.31 41.40 11.84
N SER A 66 24.44 42.07 11.90
CA SER A 66 25.60 41.63 12.67
C SER A 66 26.21 42.77 13.48
N ALA A 67 26.71 42.42 14.63
CA ALA A 67 27.54 43.31 15.48
C ALA A 67 28.84 42.59 15.80
N SER A 68 29.93 43.34 15.79
CA SER A 68 31.26 42.76 15.99
C SER A 68 32.13 43.66 16.84
N TYR A 69 33.10 43.10 17.54
CA TYR A 69 34.19 43.82 18.14
C TYR A 69 35.35 43.84 17.16
N ILE A 70 35.86 45.04 16.82
CA ILE A 70 36.95 45.26 15.90
C ILE A 70 38.21 45.61 16.75
N GLY A 71 39.27 44.83 16.57
CA GLY A 71 40.57 45.15 17.16
C GLY A 71 41.25 46.29 16.45
N ASN A 72 42.30 46.85 17.07
CA ASN A 72 43.15 47.82 16.40
C ASN A 72 43.80 47.22 15.13
N ALA A 73 43.91 48.02 14.09
CA ALA A 73 44.61 47.62 12.88
C ALA A 73 46.13 47.71 13.10
N LEU A 74 46.83 46.71 12.61
CA LEU A 74 48.29 46.67 12.61
C LEU A 74 48.78 46.91 11.18
N MET A 75 49.51 48.01 10.97
CA MET A 75 50.14 48.34 9.70
C MET A 75 51.61 48.03 9.80
N MET A 76 52.17 47.46 8.76
CA MET A 76 53.60 47.12 8.68
C MET A 76 54.10 47.26 7.23
N ASP A 77 55.39 47.43 7.03
CA ASP A 77 55.98 47.37 5.71
C ASP A 77 55.88 45.91 5.13
N ARG A 78 56.04 45.81 3.81
CA ARG A 78 55.96 44.50 3.12
C ARG A 78 57.03 43.52 3.51
N ASP A 79 58.14 44.00 4.05
CA ASP A 79 59.27 43.22 4.60
C ASP A 79 59.07 42.85 6.07
N LEU A 80 57.85 43.13 6.63
CA LEU A 80 57.45 42.92 8.03
C LEU A 80 58.22 43.80 9.04
N SER A 81 58.74 44.93 8.59
CA SER A 81 59.36 45.97 9.44
C SER A 81 58.36 47.09 9.72
N ASP A 82 58.76 48.06 10.53
CA ASP A 82 58.02 49.29 10.88
C ASP A 82 56.54 49.05 11.31
N TRP A 83 56.37 48.34 12.41
CA TRP A 83 55.08 47.99 12.95
C TRP A 83 54.38 49.19 13.63
N GLN A 84 53.25 49.59 13.08
CA GLN A 84 52.41 50.70 13.61
C GLN A 84 51.02 50.18 14.02
N ASN A 85 50.68 50.41 15.26
CA ASN A 85 49.33 50.08 15.81
C ASN A 85 48.40 51.27 15.54
N LEU A 86 47.42 51.09 14.68
CA LEU A 86 46.43 52.08 14.31
C LEU A 86 45.18 51.89 15.16
N PRO A 87 44.75 52.88 15.99
CA PRO A 87 43.52 52.77 16.73
C PRO A 87 42.32 52.65 15.79
N SER A 88 41.44 51.70 16.06
CA SER A 88 40.22 51.47 15.30
C SER A 88 38.99 51.62 16.20
N PRO A 89 37.86 52.11 15.71
CA PRO A 89 36.60 52.03 16.43
C PRO A 89 36.25 50.58 16.73
N HIS A 90 35.97 50.25 18.01
CA HIS A 90 35.84 48.86 18.44
C HIS A 90 34.45 48.27 18.21
N PHE A 91 33.42 49.08 17.96
CA PHE A 91 32.06 48.61 17.70
C PHE A 91 31.80 48.59 16.19
N GLY A 92 31.70 47.37 15.63
CA GLY A 92 31.25 47.17 14.27
C GLY A 92 29.79 46.77 14.19
N ASN A 93 29.06 47.39 13.30
CA ASN A 93 27.69 47.06 12.97
C ASN A 93 27.52 46.91 11.45
N GLN A 94 26.69 45.94 11.07
CA GLN A 94 26.32 45.73 9.66
C GLN A 94 24.86 45.33 9.57
N PHE A 95 24.10 46.04 8.78
CA PHE A 95 22.73 45.70 8.41
C PHE A 95 22.64 45.65 6.89
N VAL A 96 22.34 44.44 6.34
CA VAL A 96 22.22 44.20 4.91
C VAL A 96 20.84 43.72 4.61
N VAL A 97 20.20 44.33 3.62
CA VAL A 97 18.98 43.78 2.99
C VAL A 97 19.33 43.52 1.54
N ASP A 98 19.18 42.27 1.13
CA ASP A 98 19.36 41.87 -0.27
C ASP A 98 18.09 41.26 -0.83
N ALA A 99 17.81 41.54 -2.09
CA ALA A 99 16.73 40.97 -2.85
C ALA A 99 17.22 40.47 -4.20
N GLN A 100 16.86 39.25 -4.56
CA GLN A 100 17.24 38.68 -5.84
C GLN A 100 16.01 38.06 -6.51
N GLN A 101 15.71 38.50 -7.74
CA GLN A 101 14.67 37.94 -8.59
C GLN A 101 15.32 37.25 -9.80
N THR A 102 15.21 35.95 -9.86
CA THR A 102 15.66 35.18 -11.03
C THR A 102 14.70 35.40 -12.22
N ILE A 103 15.22 35.97 -13.29
CA ILE A 103 14.48 36.21 -14.54
C ILE A 103 14.63 35.06 -15.51
N TYR A 104 15.83 34.48 -15.56
CA TYR A 104 16.16 33.36 -16.42
C TYR A 104 17.14 32.41 -15.75
N ALA A 105 16.81 31.13 -15.70
CA ALA A 105 17.64 30.07 -15.13
C ALA A 105 17.81 28.88 -16.09
N GLY A 106 17.86 29.14 -17.40
CA GLY A 106 18.04 28.07 -18.39
C GLY A 106 16.86 27.09 -18.46
N GLY A 107 15.68 27.45 -17.95
CA GLY A 107 14.50 26.58 -17.86
C GLY A 107 14.45 25.69 -16.59
N ALA A 108 15.38 25.88 -15.63
CA ALA A 108 15.43 25.08 -14.40
C ALA A 108 14.17 25.22 -13.55
N ILE A 109 13.65 26.46 -13.39
CA ILE A 109 12.46 26.74 -12.59
C ILE A 109 11.22 26.02 -13.20
N ASP A 110 11.04 26.14 -14.52
CA ASP A 110 9.92 25.50 -15.20
C ASP A 110 9.99 23.96 -15.18
N ALA A 111 11.21 23.40 -15.36
CA ALA A 111 11.43 21.96 -15.21
C ALA A 111 11.18 21.49 -13.78
N GLY A 112 11.59 22.27 -12.77
CA GLY A 112 11.32 21.98 -11.37
C GLY A 112 9.83 22.02 -11.03
N ILE A 113 9.08 23.01 -11.52
CA ILE A 113 7.63 23.09 -11.36
C ILE A 113 6.95 21.89 -12.04
N LYS A 114 7.36 21.55 -13.28
CA LYS A 114 6.78 20.39 -13.98
C LYS A 114 7.08 19.07 -13.27
N MET A 115 8.25 18.91 -12.66
CA MET A 115 8.56 17.76 -11.82
C MET A 115 7.65 17.69 -10.60
N ALA A 116 7.37 18.80 -9.94
CA ALA A 116 6.43 18.85 -8.81
C ALA A 116 5.00 18.51 -9.25
N GLU A 117 4.54 19.00 -10.42
CA GLU A 117 3.23 18.65 -11.00
C GLU A 117 3.13 17.15 -11.30
N LEU A 118 4.15 16.54 -11.92
CA LEU A 118 4.24 15.10 -12.14
C LEU A 118 4.27 14.34 -10.81
N GLY A 119 4.85 14.91 -9.77
CA GLY A 119 4.80 14.39 -8.41
C GLY A 119 3.39 14.30 -7.84
N VAL A 120 2.50 15.25 -8.14
CA VAL A 120 1.07 15.20 -7.79
C VAL A 120 0.37 14.08 -8.56
N GLU A 121 0.63 13.96 -9.87
CA GLU A 121 0.06 12.89 -10.69
C GLU A 121 0.49 11.51 -10.15
N GLN A 122 1.77 11.35 -9.79
CA GLN A 122 2.31 10.12 -9.20
C GLN A 122 1.67 9.82 -7.84
N ALA A 123 1.48 10.83 -6.98
CA ALA A 123 0.80 10.66 -5.69
C ALA A 123 -0.69 10.29 -5.86
N ALA A 124 -1.38 10.84 -6.85
CA ALA A 124 -2.76 10.49 -7.18
C ALA A 124 -2.88 9.04 -7.65
N LEU A 125 -1.98 8.60 -8.55
CA LEU A 125 -1.91 7.20 -8.99
C LEU A 125 -1.53 6.26 -7.85
N GLY A 126 -0.62 6.68 -6.97
CA GLY A 126 -0.27 5.93 -5.76
C GLY A 126 -1.45 5.77 -4.81
N MET A 127 -2.31 6.79 -4.67
CA MET A 127 -3.56 6.71 -3.90
C MET A 127 -4.54 5.74 -4.55
N ALA A 128 -4.71 5.78 -5.87
CA ALA A 128 -5.59 4.85 -6.61
C ALA A 128 -5.09 3.40 -6.49
N LEU A 129 -3.79 3.17 -6.62
CA LEU A 129 -3.18 1.85 -6.41
C LEU A 129 -3.39 1.34 -4.98
N ASN A 130 -3.21 2.21 -3.98
CA ASN A 130 -3.47 1.85 -2.59
C ASN A 130 -4.95 1.52 -2.37
N GLU A 131 -5.88 2.26 -2.95
CA GLU A 131 -7.32 1.97 -2.88
C GLU A 131 -7.64 0.58 -3.43
N GLN A 132 -7.15 0.24 -4.61
CA GLN A 132 -7.31 -1.08 -5.20
C GLN A 132 -6.71 -2.19 -4.33
N ASN A 133 -5.52 -1.96 -3.75
CA ASN A 133 -4.88 -2.89 -2.84
C ASN A 133 -5.74 -3.13 -1.58
N GLN A 134 -6.25 -2.06 -0.95
CA GLN A 134 -7.10 -2.17 0.23
C GLN A 134 -8.44 -2.85 -0.08
N ARG A 135 -9.05 -2.53 -1.23
CA ARG A 135 -10.27 -3.20 -1.70
C ARG A 135 -10.03 -4.69 -1.93
N PHE A 136 -8.93 -5.06 -2.58
CA PHE A 136 -8.63 -6.47 -2.84
C PHE A 136 -8.32 -7.24 -1.55
N VAL A 137 -7.58 -6.67 -0.60
CA VAL A 137 -7.31 -7.28 0.70
C VAL A 137 -8.61 -7.51 1.47
N ALA A 138 -9.46 -6.50 1.58
CA ALA A 138 -10.73 -6.63 2.30
C ALA A 138 -11.69 -7.61 1.60
N LEU A 139 -11.74 -7.58 0.27
CA LEU A 139 -12.54 -8.53 -0.50
C LEU A 139 -12.05 -9.97 -0.32
N SER A 140 -10.74 -10.20 -0.30
CA SER A 140 -10.17 -11.52 -0.03
C SER A 140 -10.58 -12.02 1.37
N GLN A 141 -10.49 -11.14 2.38
CA GLN A 141 -10.93 -11.46 3.75
C GLN A 141 -12.44 -11.74 3.82
N TYR A 142 -13.23 -10.98 3.08
CA TYR A 142 -14.68 -11.16 2.98
C TYR A 142 -15.06 -12.50 2.35
N LEU A 143 -14.41 -12.86 1.22
CA LEU A 143 -14.61 -14.16 0.57
C LEU A 143 -14.12 -15.33 1.45
N ASP A 144 -13.05 -15.14 2.20
CA ASP A 144 -12.58 -16.12 3.17
C ASP A 144 -13.57 -16.31 4.33
N LEU A 145 -14.27 -15.25 4.78
CA LEU A 145 -15.36 -15.40 5.75
C LEU A 145 -16.52 -16.22 5.20
N GLN A 146 -16.90 -16.02 3.92
CA GLN A 146 -17.92 -16.86 3.26
C GLN A 146 -17.46 -18.34 3.18
N LYS A 147 -16.21 -18.57 2.77
CA LYS A 147 -15.62 -19.91 2.74
C LYS A 147 -15.67 -20.58 4.11
N ILE A 148 -15.33 -19.86 5.17
CA ILE A 148 -15.40 -20.37 6.55
C ILE A 148 -16.85 -20.70 6.92
N ALA A 149 -17.85 -19.90 6.55
CA ALA A 149 -19.24 -20.15 6.84
C ALA A 149 -19.73 -21.43 6.14
N HIS A 150 -19.42 -21.65 4.87
CA HIS A 150 -19.77 -22.87 4.13
C HIS A 150 -19.07 -24.11 4.73
N ARG A 151 -17.78 -24.02 5.03
CA ARG A 151 -17.04 -25.12 5.69
C ARG A 151 -17.60 -25.45 7.07
N GLN A 152 -18.08 -24.46 7.82
CA GLN A 152 -18.74 -24.66 9.10
C GLN A 152 -20.03 -25.47 8.95
N GLN A 153 -20.87 -25.16 7.96
CA GLN A 153 -22.08 -25.91 7.67
C GLN A 153 -21.79 -27.38 7.31
N VAL A 154 -20.78 -27.63 6.48
CA VAL A 154 -20.34 -28.98 6.13
C VAL A 154 -19.88 -29.75 7.36
N LEU A 155 -19.03 -29.15 8.20
CA LEU A 155 -18.54 -29.79 9.44
C LEU A 155 -19.69 -30.06 10.43
N GLU A 156 -20.60 -29.13 10.66
CA GLU A 156 -21.75 -29.30 11.54
C GLU A 156 -22.67 -30.44 11.08
N SER A 157 -22.93 -30.54 9.75
CA SER A 157 -23.67 -31.62 9.15
C SER A 157 -23.00 -32.99 9.36
N ASN A 158 -21.68 -33.05 9.17
CA ASN A 158 -20.90 -34.27 9.37
C ASN A 158 -20.81 -34.67 10.86
N ILE A 159 -20.70 -33.70 11.78
CA ILE A 159 -20.78 -33.95 13.24
C ILE A 159 -22.11 -34.57 13.59
N ALA A 160 -23.22 -34.01 13.09
CA ALA A 160 -24.57 -34.54 13.34
C ALA A 160 -24.74 -35.96 12.77
N LEU A 161 -24.21 -36.21 11.56
CA LEU A 161 -24.22 -37.53 10.94
C LEU A 161 -23.41 -38.56 11.77
N THR A 162 -22.19 -38.19 12.16
CA THR A 162 -21.31 -39.04 12.97
C THR A 162 -21.92 -39.36 14.32
N GLN A 163 -22.59 -38.40 14.97
CA GLN A 163 -23.32 -38.65 16.23
C GLN A 163 -24.42 -39.69 16.05
N LYS A 164 -25.25 -39.59 14.99
CA LYS A 164 -26.28 -40.56 14.67
C LYS A 164 -25.69 -41.97 14.43
N LEU A 165 -24.53 -42.03 13.74
CA LEU A 165 -23.86 -43.31 13.53
C LEU A 165 -23.37 -43.94 14.83
N ILE A 166 -22.83 -43.16 15.75
CA ILE A 166 -22.41 -43.60 17.09
C ILE A 166 -23.60 -44.18 17.83
N ASP A 167 -24.78 -43.50 17.81
CA ASP A 167 -25.95 -43.95 18.50
C ASP A 167 -26.48 -45.30 17.92
N ASN A 168 -26.51 -45.40 16.59
CA ASN A 168 -26.86 -46.66 15.91
C ASN A 168 -25.89 -47.83 16.23
N ILE A 169 -24.58 -47.54 16.31
CA ILE A 169 -23.57 -48.58 16.65
C ILE A 169 -23.71 -48.98 18.11
N ARG A 170 -24.05 -48.08 19.04
CA ARG A 170 -24.33 -48.42 20.45
C ARG A 170 -25.53 -49.36 20.59
N GLU A 171 -26.64 -49.08 19.90
CA GLU A 171 -27.81 -49.97 19.87
C GLU A 171 -27.44 -51.37 19.34
N LYS A 172 -26.64 -51.44 18.26
CA LYS A 172 -26.12 -52.71 17.72
C LYS A 172 -25.18 -53.42 18.70
N HIS A 173 -24.36 -52.69 19.45
CA HIS A 173 -23.49 -53.28 20.46
C HIS A 173 -24.30 -53.88 21.63
N GLU A 174 -25.34 -53.21 22.07
CA GLU A 174 -26.28 -53.76 23.09
C GLU A 174 -26.95 -55.06 22.64
N GLN A 175 -27.19 -55.20 21.31
CA GLN A 175 -27.69 -56.41 20.69
C GLN A 175 -26.60 -57.46 20.42
N GLY A 176 -25.35 -57.19 20.78
CA GLY A 176 -24.21 -58.11 20.57
C GLY A 176 -23.69 -58.17 19.13
N VAL A 177 -24.12 -57.25 18.23
CA VAL A 177 -23.81 -57.28 16.79
C VAL A 177 -22.63 -56.37 16.41
N ALA A 178 -22.31 -55.37 17.24
CA ALA A 178 -21.17 -54.44 17.00
C ALA A 178 -20.14 -54.53 18.16
N LEU A 179 -18.87 -54.22 17.84
CA LEU A 179 -17.80 -54.24 18.82
C LEU A 179 -17.71 -52.89 19.57
N LYS A 180 -17.35 -52.93 20.84
CA LYS A 180 -17.06 -51.71 21.62
C LYS A 180 -15.98 -50.85 20.96
N ASN A 181 -15.00 -51.46 20.28
CA ASN A 181 -13.96 -50.76 19.56
C ASN A 181 -14.50 -49.89 18.41
N ASP A 182 -15.62 -50.28 17.80
CA ASP A 182 -16.24 -49.51 16.72
C ASP A 182 -16.83 -48.20 17.25
N ILE A 183 -17.46 -48.23 18.43
CA ILE A 183 -17.91 -47.03 19.14
C ILE A 183 -16.74 -46.12 19.43
N THR A 184 -15.66 -46.64 20.04
CA THR A 184 -14.48 -45.84 20.38
C THR A 184 -13.86 -45.16 19.17
N ARG A 185 -13.79 -45.81 18.01
CA ARG A 185 -13.26 -45.24 16.76
C ARG A 185 -14.10 -44.08 16.25
N TYR A 186 -15.43 -44.20 16.28
CA TYR A 186 -16.31 -43.10 15.87
C TYR A 186 -16.36 -41.96 16.89
N GLU A 187 -16.25 -42.24 18.19
CA GLU A 187 -16.08 -41.19 19.19
C GLU A 187 -14.77 -40.41 18.98
N LEU A 188 -13.65 -41.06 18.62
CA LEU A 188 -12.42 -40.38 18.24
C LEU A 188 -12.58 -39.51 16.98
N GLN A 189 -13.28 -40.03 15.96
CA GLN A 189 -13.62 -39.26 14.77
C GLN A 189 -14.47 -38.02 15.10
N LEU A 190 -15.48 -38.18 15.95
CA LEU A 190 -16.33 -37.07 16.40
C LEU A 190 -15.52 -35.98 17.12
N GLU A 191 -14.63 -36.37 18.03
CA GLU A 191 -13.75 -35.40 18.71
C GLU A 191 -12.81 -34.67 17.74
N THR A 192 -12.33 -35.35 16.70
CA THR A 192 -11.54 -34.74 15.61
C THR A 192 -12.35 -33.71 14.83
N LEU A 193 -13.61 -34.02 14.46
CA LEU A 193 -14.51 -33.08 13.77
C LEU A 193 -14.83 -31.86 14.65
N ARG A 194 -15.11 -32.07 15.94
CA ARG A 194 -15.33 -31.01 16.92
C ARG A 194 -14.13 -30.08 17.05
N LEU A 195 -12.92 -30.65 17.15
CA LEU A 195 -11.67 -29.86 17.19
C LEU A 195 -11.50 -29.02 15.90
N ASN A 196 -11.80 -29.60 14.73
CA ASN A 196 -11.72 -28.88 13.47
C ASN A 196 -12.74 -27.73 13.41
N LEU A 197 -13.95 -27.92 13.94
CA LEU A 197 -14.95 -26.85 14.07
C LEU A 197 -14.45 -25.71 14.97
N VAL A 198 -13.86 -26.02 16.13
CA VAL A 198 -13.28 -25.00 17.03
C VAL A 198 -12.15 -24.24 16.34
N LYS A 199 -11.25 -24.93 15.62
CA LYS A 199 -10.18 -24.30 14.85
C LYS A 199 -10.74 -23.33 13.79
N LEU A 200 -11.83 -23.73 13.12
CA LEU A 200 -12.50 -22.92 12.10
C LEU A 200 -13.16 -21.67 12.71
N GLN A 201 -13.81 -21.79 13.85
CA GLN A 201 -14.40 -20.68 14.60
C GLN A 201 -13.31 -19.68 15.06
N ASN A 202 -12.18 -20.18 15.56
CA ASN A 202 -11.03 -19.33 15.91
C ASN A 202 -10.48 -18.58 14.68
N LYS A 203 -10.35 -19.27 13.54
CA LYS A 203 -9.94 -18.65 12.27
C LYS A 203 -10.91 -17.55 11.84
N ARG A 204 -12.23 -17.80 11.97
CA ARG A 204 -13.27 -16.80 11.69
C ARG A 204 -13.11 -15.56 12.56
N SER A 205 -12.87 -15.74 13.87
CA SER A 205 -12.67 -14.62 14.80
C SER A 205 -11.45 -13.76 14.44
N ILE A 206 -10.31 -14.41 14.15
CA ILE A 206 -9.10 -13.73 13.73
C ILE A 206 -9.32 -12.94 12.44
N LEU A 207 -9.93 -13.57 11.45
CA LEU A 207 -10.19 -12.97 10.14
C LEU A 207 -11.18 -11.81 10.24
N ASN A 208 -12.22 -11.95 11.06
CA ASN A 208 -13.18 -10.87 11.34
C ASN A 208 -12.50 -9.66 11.97
N HIS A 209 -11.62 -9.88 12.96
CA HIS A 209 -10.83 -8.81 13.55
C HIS A 209 -9.95 -8.08 12.50
N GLN A 210 -9.28 -8.84 11.63
CA GLN A 210 -8.47 -8.26 10.54
C GLN A 210 -9.32 -7.44 9.58
N LEU A 211 -10.49 -7.94 9.19
CA LEU A 211 -11.41 -7.24 8.30
C LEU A 211 -11.97 -5.98 8.96
N CYS A 212 -12.39 -6.03 10.22
CA CYS A 212 -12.83 -4.85 10.99
C CYS A 212 -11.73 -3.78 11.02
N ASN A 213 -10.48 -4.16 11.25
CA ASN A 213 -9.34 -3.24 11.21
C ASN A 213 -9.15 -2.60 9.81
N THR A 214 -9.27 -3.40 8.75
CA THR A 214 -9.16 -2.92 7.36
C THR A 214 -10.28 -1.94 7.03
N LEU A 215 -11.50 -2.17 7.55
CA LEU A 215 -12.67 -1.32 7.35
C LEU A 215 -12.74 -0.13 8.31
N GLY A 216 -11.88 -0.06 9.31
CA GLY A 216 -11.93 0.94 10.37
C GLY A 216 -13.15 0.82 11.29
N LEU A 217 -13.67 -0.41 11.46
CA LEU A 217 -14.77 -0.75 12.36
C LEU A 217 -14.27 -1.16 13.74
N ASN A 218 -15.18 -1.17 14.72
CA ASN A 218 -14.88 -1.68 16.07
C ASN A 218 -14.78 -3.21 16.05
N ASP A 219 -13.88 -3.78 16.84
CA ASP A 219 -13.64 -5.23 16.98
C ASP A 219 -14.84 -6.04 17.48
N LYS A 220 -15.83 -5.36 18.08
CA LYS A 220 -17.07 -5.99 18.59
C LYS A 220 -18.07 -6.33 17.48
N VAL A 221 -17.83 -5.86 16.25
CA VAL A 221 -18.69 -6.14 15.11
C VAL A 221 -18.32 -7.49 14.50
N MET A 222 -19.28 -8.41 14.41
CA MET A 222 -19.15 -9.64 13.65
C MET A 222 -19.73 -9.42 12.25
N ILE A 223 -18.88 -9.49 11.23
CA ILE A 223 -19.28 -9.29 9.84
C ILE A 223 -19.89 -10.60 9.30
N GLU A 224 -21.09 -10.47 8.74
CA GLU A 224 -21.78 -11.54 8.04
C GLU A 224 -21.94 -11.15 6.56
N PRO A 225 -21.21 -11.81 5.66
CA PRO A 225 -21.33 -11.58 4.22
C PRO A 225 -22.74 -11.89 3.71
N THR A 226 -23.31 -11.01 2.88
CA THR A 226 -24.65 -11.19 2.31
C THR A 226 -24.64 -11.58 0.85
N ASP A 227 -23.57 -11.23 0.10
CA ASP A 227 -23.44 -11.66 -1.28
C ASP A 227 -23.10 -13.14 -1.32
N ASP A 228 -23.83 -13.89 -2.12
CA ASP A 228 -23.51 -15.30 -2.36
C ASP A 228 -22.54 -15.43 -3.53
N ALA A 229 -21.26 -15.32 -3.22
CA ALA A 229 -20.20 -15.49 -4.24
C ALA A 229 -20.19 -16.90 -4.85
N ALA A 230 -20.77 -17.89 -4.17
CA ALA A 230 -20.86 -19.27 -4.65
C ALA A 230 -21.88 -19.44 -5.79
N THR A 231 -22.90 -18.55 -5.89
CA THR A 231 -23.95 -18.61 -6.91
C THR A 231 -23.82 -17.50 -7.96
N THR A 232 -22.94 -16.52 -7.76
CA THR A 232 -22.76 -15.41 -8.70
C THR A 232 -22.14 -15.91 -10.02
N LEU A 233 -22.81 -15.59 -11.12
CA LEU A 233 -22.28 -15.84 -12.46
C LEU A 233 -21.39 -14.67 -12.89
N PHE A 234 -20.14 -14.95 -13.21
CA PHE A 234 -19.18 -13.97 -13.69
C PHE A 234 -19.04 -14.04 -15.22
N ASN A 235 -18.90 -12.88 -15.87
CA ASN A 235 -18.71 -12.80 -17.31
C ASN A 235 -17.36 -13.45 -17.71
N LYS A 236 -17.41 -14.28 -18.74
CA LYS A 236 -16.23 -14.92 -19.36
C LYS A 236 -15.75 -14.08 -20.54
N GLU A 237 -15.27 -12.86 -20.27
CA GLU A 237 -14.62 -12.04 -21.27
C GLU A 237 -13.28 -12.66 -21.66
N GLY A 238 -12.85 -12.49 -22.91
CA GLY A 238 -11.60 -13.09 -23.40
C GLY A 238 -10.35 -12.41 -22.82
N GLU A 239 -9.21 -13.10 -22.87
CA GLU A 239 -7.92 -12.57 -22.39
C GLU A 239 -7.59 -11.20 -23.01
N ALA A 240 -7.84 -11.03 -24.32
CA ALA A 240 -7.56 -9.78 -25.03
C ALA A 240 -8.27 -8.56 -24.40
N HIS A 241 -9.52 -8.72 -23.96
CA HIS A 241 -10.25 -7.67 -23.25
C HIS A 241 -9.54 -7.24 -21.95
N TRP A 242 -9.07 -8.21 -21.17
CA TRP A 242 -8.34 -7.94 -19.92
C TRP A 242 -6.96 -7.33 -20.15
N GLN A 243 -6.26 -7.73 -21.23
CA GLN A 243 -4.99 -7.12 -21.64
C GLN A 243 -5.17 -5.66 -22.04
N GLU A 244 -6.21 -5.35 -22.82
CA GLU A 244 -6.53 -3.98 -23.23
C GLU A 244 -6.92 -3.11 -22.02
N ALA A 245 -7.83 -3.61 -21.18
CA ALA A 245 -8.23 -2.91 -19.95
C ALA A 245 -7.05 -2.61 -19.05
N ALA A 246 -6.17 -3.60 -18.80
CA ALA A 246 -5.00 -3.43 -17.95
C ALA A 246 -4.04 -2.38 -18.52
N THR A 247 -3.77 -2.41 -19.81
CA THR A 247 -2.87 -1.43 -20.46
C THR A 247 -3.41 -0.01 -20.37
N ALA A 248 -4.75 0.17 -20.46
CA ALA A 248 -5.38 1.48 -20.43
C ALA A 248 -5.40 2.14 -19.04
N VAL A 249 -5.71 1.37 -17.97
CA VAL A 249 -6.07 1.98 -16.68
C VAL A 249 -5.19 1.54 -15.49
N ASN A 250 -4.30 0.55 -15.66
CA ASN A 250 -3.50 0.07 -14.53
C ASN A 250 -2.62 1.18 -13.94
N PRO A 251 -2.80 1.56 -12.65
CA PRO A 251 -2.08 2.68 -12.04
C PRO A 251 -0.57 2.45 -11.99
N GLN A 252 -0.11 1.22 -11.83
CA GLN A 252 1.31 0.89 -11.75
C GLN A 252 2.02 1.15 -13.08
N LEU A 253 1.39 0.79 -14.21
CA LEU A 253 1.91 1.10 -15.53
C LEU A 253 1.91 2.62 -15.81
N GLN A 254 0.85 3.31 -15.41
CA GLN A 254 0.77 4.78 -15.53
C GLN A 254 1.86 5.47 -14.68
N MET A 255 2.13 5.00 -13.45
CA MET A 255 3.23 5.49 -12.60
C MET A 255 4.60 5.32 -13.26
N ALA A 256 4.83 4.20 -13.96
CA ALA A 256 6.05 4.01 -14.74
C ALA A 256 6.18 5.05 -15.88
N GLY A 257 5.05 5.42 -16.53
CA GLY A 257 5.01 6.50 -17.51
C GLY A 257 5.31 7.88 -16.91
N ILE A 258 4.77 8.19 -15.72
CA ILE A 258 5.10 9.43 -15.00
C ILE A 258 6.59 9.46 -14.60
N SER A 259 7.14 8.34 -14.15
CA SER A 259 8.58 8.24 -13.81
C SER A 259 9.48 8.52 -15.03
N GLU A 260 9.11 8.04 -16.21
CA GLU A 260 9.78 8.38 -17.48
C GLU A 260 9.73 9.88 -17.76
N GLN A 261 8.56 10.53 -17.61
CA GLN A 261 8.40 11.97 -17.80
C GLN A 261 9.21 12.78 -16.77
N MET A 262 9.28 12.36 -15.51
CA MET A 262 10.11 12.99 -14.48
C MET A 262 11.59 12.89 -14.85
N ALA A 263 12.06 11.74 -15.30
CA ALA A 263 13.42 11.56 -15.77
C ALA A 263 13.73 12.47 -16.99
N HIS A 264 12.76 12.70 -17.89
CA HIS A 264 12.89 13.67 -18.98
C HIS A 264 13.05 15.12 -18.46
N GLN A 265 12.29 15.52 -17.42
CA GLN A 265 12.47 16.84 -16.81
C GLN A 265 13.85 16.96 -16.13
N GLN A 266 14.38 15.88 -15.56
CA GLN A 266 15.73 15.84 -14.99
C GLN A 266 16.80 16.09 -16.05
N VAL A 267 16.61 15.63 -17.30
CA VAL A 267 17.49 15.99 -18.44
C VAL A 267 17.45 17.49 -18.70
N LYS A 268 16.26 18.13 -18.65
CA LYS A 268 16.15 19.60 -18.82
C LYS A 268 16.84 20.36 -17.69
N LEU A 269 16.71 19.89 -16.44
CA LEU A 269 17.44 20.45 -15.30
C LEU A 269 18.95 20.35 -15.48
N ALA A 270 19.47 19.19 -15.87
CA ALA A 270 20.89 19.01 -16.14
C ALA A 270 21.39 19.91 -17.30
N LYS A 271 20.54 20.09 -18.33
CA LYS A 271 20.83 20.98 -19.45
C LYS A 271 20.87 22.46 -19.03
N SER A 272 20.02 22.89 -18.09
CA SER A 272 19.96 24.26 -17.60
C SER A 272 21.26 24.70 -16.91
N GLU A 273 22.04 23.77 -16.36
CA GLU A 273 23.36 24.06 -15.78
C GLU A 273 24.42 24.52 -16.82
N LEU A 274 24.18 24.23 -18.11
CA LEU A 274 25.02 24.66 -19.23
C LEU A 274 24.65 26.07 -19.73
N LEU A 275 23.61 26.70 -19.19
CA LEU A 275 23.11 27.98 -19.64
C LEU A 275 23.40 29.09 -18.63
N PRO A 276 23.52 30.35 -19.04
CA PRO A 276 23.66 31.46 -18.12
C PRO A 276 22.37 31.66 -17.30
N LYS A 277 22.55 32.21 -16.09
CA LYS A 277 21.43 32.65 -15.24
C LYS A 277 21.40 34.16 -15.19
N VAL A 278 20.19 34.72 -15.30
CA VAL A 278 19.98 36.18 -15.26
C VAL A 278 19.05 36.48 -14.09
N ALA A 279 19.45 37.43 -13.26
CA ALA A 279 18.65 37.89 -12.13
C ALA A 279 18.71 39.43 -12.01
N ILE A 280 17.61 40.00 -11.53
CA ILE A 280 17.59 41.34 -10.98
C ILE A 280 18.08 41.22 -9.53
N VAL A 281 19.02 42.07 -9.12
CA VAL A 281 19.55 42.11 -7.76
C VAL A 281 19.38 43.52 -7.20
N ALA A 282 19.01 43.62 -5.95
CA ALA A 282 18.95 44.88 -5.21
C ALA A 282 19.57 44.62 -3.84
N GLN A 283 20.39 45.55 -3.40
CA GLN A 283 21.01 45.45 -2.09
C GLN A 283 21.04 46.83 -1.41
N ASN A 284 20.80 46.86 -0.11
CA ASN A 284 21.11 47.97 0.77
C ASN A 284 22.07 47.45 1.84
N ASN A 285 23.20 48.12 1.99
CA ASN A 285 24.21 47.79 2.99
C ASN A 285 24.45 49.01 3.87
N PHE A 286 24.08 48.92 5.14
CA PHE A 286 24.36 49.92 6.16
C PHE A 286 25.37 49.33 7.13
N ASN A 287 26.59 49.81 7.10
CA ASN A 287 27.72 49.30 7.87
C ASN A 287 28.60 50.42 8.47
N GLY A 288 29.20 50.13 9.62
CA GLY A 288 30.16 50.97 10.31
C GLY A 288 31.06 50.18 11.27
N PRO A 289 32.21 50.65 11.57
CA PRO A 289 32.89 51.86 11.06
C PRO A 289 33.36 51.69 9.63
N ILE A 290 33.79 52.81 8.99
CA ILE A 290 34.40 52.77 7.65
C ILE A 290 35.86 52.33 7.83
N THR A 291 36.18 51.11 7.45
CA THR A 291 37.48 50.45 7.68
C THR A 291 38.41 50.47 6.44
N PHE A 292 37.93 50.91 5.29
CA PHE A 292 38.73 51.01 4.08
C PHE A 292 39.53 52.32 3.99
N GLU A 293 39.29 53.28 4.89
CA GLU A 293 40.11 54.46 5.10
C GLU A 293 41.11 54.20 6.24
N LEU A 294 42.32 54.76 6.16
CA LEU A 294 43.34 54.66 7.20
C LEU A 294 43.75 56.05 7.67
N PRO A 295 43.52 56.37 8.96
CA PRO A 295 42.91 55.51 10.00
C PRO A 295 41.42 55.32 9.76
N PRO A 296 40.81 54.18 10.26
CA PRO A 296 39.36 53.91 10.14
C PRO A 296 38.53 55.04 10.72
N VAL A 297 37.41 55.34 10.03
CA VAL A 297 36.49 56.45 10.44
C VAL A 297 35.28 55.88 11.17
N ASP A 298 35.05 56.46 12.38
CA ASP A 298 33.88 56.06 13.21
C ASP A 298 32.59 56.71 12.67
N LYS A 299 32.12 56.19 11.52
CA LYS A 299 30.86 56.61 10.88
C LYS A 299 30.18 55.41 10.24
N ASN A 300 28.86 55.44 10.14
CA ASN A 300 28.11 54.51 9.33
C ASN A 300 28.02 54.97 7.87
N LEU A 301 28.12 54.03 6.95
CA LEU A 301 27.94 54.23 5.53
C LEU A 301 26.76 53.42 5.03
N ASN A 302 25.83 54.07 4.31
CA ASN A 302 24.72 53.41 3.66
C ASN A 302 24.89 53.45 2.14
N ILE A 303 25.01 52.27 1.53
CA ILE A 303 25.09 52.13 0.09
C ILE A 303 23.99 51.20 -0.38
N TRP A 304 23.27 51.60 -1.41
CA TRP A 304 22.27 50.77 -2.05
C TRP A 304 22.51 50.76 -3.57
N TYR A 305 22.12 49.66 -4.19
CA TYR A 305 22.10 49.55 -5.63
C TYR A 305 21.01 48.59 -6.10
N VAL A 306 20.59 48.77 -7.37
CA VAL A 306 19.73 47.86 -8.11
C VAL A 306 20.40 47.61 -9.45
N GLY A 307 20.44 46.37 -9.87
CA GLY A 307 21.12 45.99 -11.10
C GLY A 307 20.66 44.67 -11.69
N VAL A 308 21.21 44.34 -12.85
CA VAL A 308 20.99 43.02 -13.49
C VAL A 308 22.33 42.25 -13.41
N GLY A 309 22.24 41.07 -12.81
CA GLY A 309 23.39 40.15 -12.73
C GLY A 309 23.24 39.02 -13.74
N VAL A 310 24.31 38.72 -14.47
CA VAL A 310 24.42 37.52 -15.31
C VAL A 310 25.49 36.63 -14.72
N LYS A 311 25.12 35.42 -14.34
CA LYS A 311 26.06 34.41 -13.80
C LYS A 311 26.18 33.24 -14.76
N TYR A 312 27.40 32.94 -15.17
CA TYR A 312 27.74 31.79 -15.99
C TYR A 312 28.92 31.04 -15.40
N SER A 313 28.72 29.73 -15.15
CA SER A 313 29.80 28.89 -14.59
C SER A 313 30.63 28.31 -15.73
N LEU A 314 31.84 28.84 -15.98
CA LEU A 314 32.72 28.31 -17.00
C LEU A 314 33.08 26.84 -16.77
N SER A 315 33.13 26.39 -15.52
CA SER A 315 33.38 24.99 -15.18
C SER A 315 32.24 24.06 -15.61
N SER A 316 31.04 24.60 -15.88
CA SER A 316 29.92 23.79 -16.38
C SER A 316 30.17 23.21 -17.77
N LEU A 317 31.01 23.89 -18.60
CA LEU A 317 31.36 23.43 -19.95
C LEU A 317 31.98 22.01 -19.97
N PHE A 318 32.75 21.66 -18.94
CA PHE A 318 33.38 20.35 -18.85
C PHE A 318 32.79 19.45 -17.74
N LYS A 319 32.23 19.98 -16.65
CA LYS A 319 31.60 19.19 -15.56
C LYS A 319 30.15 18.81 -15.87
N SER A 320 29.34 19.78 -16.34
CA SER A 320 27.89 19.54 -16.53
C SER A 320 27.59 18.66 -17.74
N ASN A 321 28.50 18.52 -18.72
CA ASN A 321 28.34 17.56 -19.80
C ASN A 321 28.24 16.11 -19.29
N LYS A 322 28.98 15.76 -18.23
CA LYS A 322 28.89 14.41 -17.62
C LYS A 322 27.57 14.20 -16.88
N LYS A 323 27.10 15.24 -16.17
CA LYS A 323 25.75 15.22 -15.53
C LYS A 323 24.63 15.10 -16.55
N LEU A 324 24.75 15.85 -17.68
CA LEU A 324 23.74 15.72 -18.75
C LEU A 324 23.76 14.34 -19.38
N SER A 325 24.93 13.73 -19.61
CA SER A 325 25.06 12.36 -20.10
C SER A 325 24.45 11.37 -19.11
N GLN A 326 24.70 11.51 -17.80
CA GLN A 326 24.09 10.71 -16.75
C GLN A 326 22.58 10.83 -16.77
N ALA A 327 22.04 12.05 -16.81
CA ALA A 327 20.59 12.27 -16.85
C ALA A 327 19.91 11.64 -18.08
N ARG A 328 20.57 11.68 -19.25
CA ARG A 328 20.08 11.01 -20.46
C ARG A 328 20.04 9.50 -20.31
N LEU A 329 21.07 8.89 -19.72
CA LEU A 329 21.08 7.45 -19.46
C LEU A 329 20.00 7.07 -18.42
N GLN A 330 19.77 7.90 -17.41
CA GLN A 330 18.68 7.70 -16.44
C GLN A 330 17.28 7.78 -17.11
N HIS A 331 17.09 8.72 -18.04
CA HIS A 331 15.86 8.77 -18.83
C HIS A 331 15.70 7.53 -19.70
N GLN A 332 16.76 7.09 -20.39
CA GLN A 332 16.73 5.84 -21.16
C GLN A 332 16.40 4.62 -20.29
N ALA A 333 16.99 4.53 -19.09
CA ALA A 333 16.70 3.48 -18.13
C ALA A 333 15.22 3.51 -17.69
N ALA A 334 14.64 4.71 -17.44
CA ALA A 334 13.23 4.86 -17.09
C ALA A 334 12.30 4.42 -18.25
N THR A 335 12.64 4.71 -19.50
CA THR A 335 11.91 4.24 -20.69
C THR A 335 11.96 2.71 -20.79
N GLN A 336 13.11 2.09 -20.57
CA GLN A 336 13.26 0.63 -20.56
C GLN A 336 12.48 0.00 -19.39
N GLN A 337 12.53 0.62 -18.20
CA GLN A 337 11.78 0.14 -17.03
C GLN A 337 10.26 0.16 -17.24
N LYS A 338 9.74 1.16 -17.96
CA LYS A 338 8.33 1.21 -18.37
C LYS A 338 7.98 0.05 -19.31
N ALA A 339 8.85 -0.29 -20.26
CA ALA A 339 8.64 -1.45 -21.15
C ALA A 339 8.63 -2.77 -20.34
N VAL A 340 9.55 -2.93 -19.39
CA VAL A 340 9.57 -4.09 -18.47
C VAL A 340 8.28 -4.15 -17.65
N ALA A 341 7.80 -3.01 -17.13
CA ALA A 341 6.54 -2.97 -16.37
C ALA A 341 5.33 -3.38 -17.22
N ALA A 342 5.30 -2.99 -18.51
CA ALA A 342 4.24 -3.40 -19.44
C ALA A 342 4.28 -4.91 -19.71
N GLU A 343 5.46 -5.48 -19.91
CA GLU A 343 5.64 -6.93 -20.09
C GLU A 343 5.23 -7.71 -18.85
N GLN A 344 5.64 -7.25 -17.65
CA GLN A 344 5.25 -7.87 -16.39
C GLN A 344 3.74 -7.83 -16.18
N LEU A 345 3.09 -6.70 -16.52
CA LEU A 345 1.63 -6.58 -16.44
C LEU A 345 0.94 -7.56 -17.38
N SER A 346 1.41 -7.68 -18.63
CA SER A 346 0.86 -8.64 -19.60
C SER A 346 0.97 -10.08 -19.09
N ASN A 347 2.12 -10.45 -18.52
CA ASN A 347 2.33 -11.78 -17.93
C ASN A 347 1.40 -12.02 -16.72
N GLN A 348 1.17 -11.01 -15.87
CA GLN A 348 0.26 -11.10 -14.73
C GLN A 348 -1.19 -11.29 -15.19
N VAL A 349 -1.63 -10.56 -16.22
CA VAL A 349 -2.98 -10.71 -16.78
C VAL A 349 -3.18 -12.10 -17.35
N GLN A 350 -2.24 -12.59 -18.14
CA GLN A 350 -2.29 -13.93 -18.72
C GLN A 350 -2.35 -15.03 -17.64
N ALA A 351 -1.50 -14.94 -16.61
CA ALA A 351 -1.51 -15.88 -15.51
C ALA A 351 -2.84 -15.84 -14.72
N ALA A 352 -3.36 -14.65 -14.44
CA ALA A 352 -4.63 -14.50 -13.74
C ALA A 352 -5.81 -15.01 -14.56
N TYR A 353 -5.82 -14.78 -15.88
CA TYR A 353 -6.85 -15.30 -16.78
C TYR A 353 -6.81 -16.84 -16.85
N THR A 354 -5.63 -17.43 -16.96
CA THR A 354 -5.46 -18.88 -16.91
C THR A 354 -5.99 -19.47 -15.60
N ASN A 355 -5.64 -18.87 -14.46
CA ASN A 355 -6.13 -19.31 -13.15
C ASN A 355 -7.65 -19.13 -13.02
N TYR A 356 -8.23 -18.09 -13.63
CA TYR A 356 -9.67 -17.89 -13.65
C TYR A 356 -10.39 -19.00 -14.43
N LEU A 357 -9.88 -19.37 -15.60
CA LEU A 357 -10.43 -20.50 -16.36
C LEU A 357 -10.26 -21.82 -15.61
N GLN A 358 -9.11 -22.04 -14.99
CA GLN A 358 -8.83 -23.23 -14.18
C GLN A 358 -9.82 -23.36 -13.02
N SER A 359 -10.23 -22.25 -12.37
CA SER A 359 -11.17 -22.32 -11.24
C SER A 359 -12.54 -22.90 -11.61
N TYR A 360 -12.99 -22.77 -12.85
CA TYR A 360 -14.21 -23.43 -13.33
C TYR A 360 -14.04 -24.94 -13.49
N ILE A 361 -12.89 -25.36 -14.03
CA ILE A 361 -12.54 -26.78 -14.18
C ILE A 361 -12.41 -27.44 -12.79
N GLU A 362 -11.80 -26.72 -11.85
CA GLU A 362 -11.72 -27.17 -10.45
C GLU A 362 -13.10 -27.38 -9.84
N LEU A 363 -14.03 -26.43 -10.01
CA LEU A 363 -15.39 -26.58 -9.50
C LEU A 363 -16.09 -27.79 -10.11
N GLU A 364 -16.05 -27.96 -11.43
CA GLU A 364 -16.66 -29.12 -12.11
C GLU A 364 -16.06 -30.44 -11.61
N THR A 365 -14.73 -30.48 -11.42
CA THR A 365 -14.02 -31.65 -10.89
C THR A 365 -14.44 -31.95 -9.46
N GLN A 366 -14.54 -30.93 -8.59
CA GLN A 366 -14.94 -31.13 -7.19
C GLN A 366 -16.41 -31.54 -7.08
N GLN A 367 -17.30 -31.03 -7.91
CA GLN A 367 -18.71 -31.47 -7.97
C GLN A 367 -18.80 -32.97 -8.33
N LYS A 368 -17.99 -33.41 -9.30
CA LYS A 368 -17.93 -34.84 -9.64
C LYS A 368 -17.33 -35.67 -8.51
N SER A 369 -16.31 -35.14 -7.82
CA SER A 369 -15.70 -35.80 -6.65
C SER A 369 -16.70 -35.97 -5.51
N VAL A 370 -17.53 -34.98 -5.23
CA VAL A 370 -18.60 -35.08 -4.21
C VAL A 370 -19.59 -36.16 -4.59
N GLN A 371 -20.04 -36.21 -5.85
CA GLN A 371 -20.94 -37.25 -6.33
C GLN A 371 -20.36 -38.66 -6.12
N LEU A 372 -19.12 -38.89 -6.55
CA LEU A 372 -18.45 -40.18 -6.44
C LEU A 372 -18.18 -40.57 -4.98
N ALA A 373 -17.79 -39.60 -4.14
CA ALA A 373 -17.58 -39.85 -2.71
C ALA A 373 -18.86 -40.16 -1.98
N GLN A 374 -19.98 -39.52 -2.36
CA GLN A 374 -21.31 -39.82 -1.82
C GLN A 374 -21.76 -41.26 -2.22
N GLU A 375 -21.63 -41.63 -3.50
CA GLU A 375 -21.94 -42.97 -4.00
C GLU A 375 -21.09 -44.03 -3.26
N ASN A 376 -19.80 -43.81 -3.09
CA ASN A 376 -18.92 -44.70 -2.33
C ASN A 376 -19.34 -44.81 -0.87
N TYR A 377 -19.67 -43.69 -0.21
CA TYR A 377 -20.14 -43.69 1.17
C TYR A 377 -21.41 -44.51 1.34
N GLU A 378 -22.39 -44.35 0.44
CA GLU A 378 -23.66 -45.12 0.49
C GLU A 378 -23.40 -46.61 0.36
N VAL A 379 -22.61 -47.04 -0.63
CA VAL A 379 -22.29 -48.48 -0.82
C VAL A 379 -21.55 -49.07 0.38
N VAL A 380 -20.57 -48.33 0.92
CA VAL A 380 -19.79 -48.82 2.09
C VAL A 380 -20.68 -48.84 3.32
N ASN A 381 -21.56 -47.84 3.52
CA ASN A 381 -22.52 -47.81 4.61
C ASN A 381 -23.47 -49.01 4.57
N ASP A 382 -24.05 -49.32 3.40
CA ASP A 382 -24.95 -50.46 3.23
C ASP A 382 -24.20 -51.79 3.51
N ARG A 383 -22.98 -51.94 3.02
CA ARG A 383 -22.14 -53.11 3.33
C ARG A 383 -21.80 -53.23 4.79
N TYR A 384 -21.49 -52.12 5.46
CA TYR A 384 -21.22 -52.08 6.90
C TYR A 384 -22.47 -52.47 7.72
N LEU A 385 -23.63 -51.94 7.34
CA LEU A 385 -24.91 -52.27 7.98
C LEU A 385 -25.26 -53.76 7.88
N ASN A 386 -24.82 -54.42 6.78
CA ASN A 386 -24.98 -55.86 6.52
C ASN A 386 -23.77 -56.71 6.99
N GLN A 387 -22.85 -56.15 7.75
CA GLN A 387 -21.62 -56.83 8.27
C GLN A 387 -20.65 -57.29 7.16
N LEU A 388 -20.69 -56.70 5.98
CA LEU A 388 -19.88 -57.01 4.82
C LEU A 388 -18.72 -56.06 4.59
N ALA A 389 -18.54 -55.03 5.47
CA ALA A 389 -17.44 -54.09 5.49
C ALA A 389 -16.95 -53.82 6.90
N LEU A 390 -15.69 -53.42 7.04
CA LEU A 390 -15.14 -53.07 8.33
C LEU A 390 -15.48 -51.63 8.71
N ILE A 391 -15.44 -51.31 9.99
CA ILE A 391 -15.59 -49.96 10.51
C ILE A 391 -14.56 -48.98 9.95
N THR A 392 -13.35 -49.46 9.64
CA THR A 392 -12.29 -48.70 9.00
C THR A 392 -12.66 -48.24 7.60
N ASP A 393 -13.31 -49.11 6.83
CA ASP A 393 -13.75 -48.80 5.46
C ASP A 393 -14.83 -47.69 5.50
N MET A 394 -15.72 -47.76 6.51
CA MET A 394 -16.78 -46.79 6.71
C MET A 394 -16.25 -45.42 7.13
N ILE A 395 -15.23 -45.37 8.05
CA ILE A 395 -14.55 -44.12 8.44
C ILE A 395 -13.83 -43.53 7.25
N ASP A 396 -13.15 -44.34 6.45
CA ASP A 396 -12.41 -43.88 5.27
C ASP A 396 -13.37 -43.29 4.23
N ALA A 397 -14.47 -43.96 3.91
CA ALA A 397 -15.47 -43.42 2.99
C ALA A 397 -16.12 -42.13 3.51
N SER A 398 -16.33 -42.01 4.84
CA SER A 398 -16.85 -40.81 5.48
C SER A 398 -15.86 -39.65 5.36
N ASN A 399 -14.56 -39.90 5.56
CA ASN A 399 -13.51 -38.89 5.41
C ASN A 399 -13.37 -38.42 3.95
N MET A 400 -13.40 -39.36 2.99
CA MET A 400 -13.35 -39.01 1.56
C MET A 400 -14.53 -38.11 1.15
N LYS A 401 -15.74 -38.43 1.65
CA LYS A 401 -16.92 -37.58 1.41
C LYS A 401 -16.75 -36.19 2.02
N LEU A 402 -16.35 -36.10 3.30
CA LEU A 402 -16.10 -34.82 3.99
C LEU A 402 -15.08 -33.97 3.24
N ASP A 403 -13.96 -34.56 2.81
CA ASP A 403 -12.88 -33.85 2.08
C ASP A 403 -13.38 -33.34 0.73
N ALA A 404 -14.19 -34.13 -0.01
CA ALA A 404 -14.80 -33.71 -1.26
C ALA A 404 -15.77 -32.53 -1.06
N GLU A 405 -16.67 -32.60 -0.06
CA GLU A 405 -17.63 -31.54 0.27
C GLU A 405 -16.92 -30.24 0.67
N LEU A 406 -15.86 -30.31 1.47
CA LEU A 406 -15.05 -29.14 1.85
C LEU A 406 -14.32 -28.55 0.64
N SER A 407 -13.81 -29.37 -0.25
CA SER A 407 -13.11 -28.95 -1.45
C SER A 407 -14.05 -28.29 -2.46
N GLU A 408 -15.27 -28.81 -2.62
CA GLU A 408 -16.29 -28.19 -3.47
C GLU A 408 -16.75 -26.83 -2.93
N ALA A 409 -17.00 -26.73 -1.61
CA ALA A 409 -17.34 -25.47 -0.97
C ALA A 409 -16.27 -24.39 -1.20
N ASP A 410 -15.00 -24.77 -1.14
CA ASP A 410 -13.87 -23.88 -1.45
C ASP A 410 -13.83 -23.48 -2.93
N ALA A 411 -14.00 -24.44 -3.85
CA ALA A 411 -13.91 -24.21 -5.29
C ALA A 411 -14.98 -23.23 -5.79
N ARG A 412 -16.18 -23.26 -5.24
CA ARG A 412 -17.26 -22.32 -5.55
C ARG A 412 -16.84 -20.85 -5.28
N ILE A 413 -16.22 -20.59 -4.14
CA ILE A 413 -15.76 -19.23 -3.75
C ILE A 413 -14.49 -18.84 -4.54
N ASN A 414 -13.64 -19.81 -4.91
CA ASN A 414 -12.41 -19.54 -5.64
C ASN A 414 -12.65 -18.91 -7.01
N ILE A 415 -13.78 -19.17 -7.67
CA ILE A 415 -14.15 -18.50 -8.94
C ILE A 415 -14.31 -17.00 -8.71
N ALA A 416 -15.02 -16.60 -7.66
CA ALA A 416 -15.18 -15.18 -7.32
C ALA A 416 -13.82 -14.53 -7.01
N TYR A 417 -13.00 -15.20 -6.22
CA TYR A 417 -11.65 -14.72 -5.91
C TYR A 417 -10.81 -14.52 -7.18
N ALA A 418 -10.80 -15.49 -8.09
CA ALA A 418 -10.03 -15.42 -9.34
C ALA A 418 -10.54 -14.28 -10.25
N TYR A 419 -11.86 -14.09 -10.36
CA TYR A 419 -12.47 -13.00 -11.11
C TYR A 419 -12.08 -11.62 -10.56
N TYR A 420 -12.21 -11.41 -9.26
CA TYR A 420 -11.83 -10.14 -8.64
C TYR A 420 -10.31 -9.92 -8.65
N LYS A 421 -9.52 -10.98 -8.65
CA LYS A 421 -8.07 -10.90 -8.85
C LYS A 421 -7.73 -10.37 -10.25
N MET A 422 -8.46 -10.81 -11.28
CA MET A 422 -8.31 -10.22 -12.62
C MET A 422 -8.68 -8.74 -12.66
N LYS A 423 -9.81 -8.35 -12.06
CA LYS A 423 -10.19 -6.94 -11.94
C LYS A 423 -9.13 -6.10 -11.26
N PHE A 424 -8.55 -6.63 -10.19
CA PHE A 424 -7.47 -5.98 -9.45
C PHE A 424 -6.22 -5.79 -10.34
N ILE A 425 -5.78 -6.82 -11.06
CA ILE A 425 -4.62 -6.76 -11.97
C ILE A 425 -4.90 -5.81 -13.14
N ALA A 426 -6.12 -5.83 -13.68
CA ALA A 426 -6.53 -4.92 -14.74
C ALA A 426 -6.65 -3.45 -14.26
N GLY A 427 -6.64 -3.19 -12.94
CA GLY A 427 -6.78 -1.84 -12.41
C GLY A 427 -8.22 -1.34 -12.29
N ASN A 428 -9.21 -2.24 -12.27
CA ASN A 428 -10.65 -1.95 -12.32
C ASN A 428 -11.42 -2.45 -11.08
N LEU A 429 -10.75 -2.59 -9.94
CA LEU A 429 -11.39 -3.07 -8.70
C LEU A 429 -11.99 -1.94 -7.86
#